data_5abc827762fd711f404a04ea2b6d13b2
#
_entry.id   5abc827762fd711f404a04ea2b6d13b2
#
_cell.length_a   1.000
_cell.length_b   1.000
_cell.length_c   1.000
_cell.angle_alpha   90.00
_cell.angle_beta   90.00
_cell.angle_gamma   90.00
#
_symmetry.space_group_name_H-M   'P 1'
#
loop_
_entity.id
_entity.type
_entity.pdbx_description
1 polymer ?
#
loop_
_entity_poly.entity_id
_entity_poly.type
_entity_poly.pdbx_seq_one_letter_code
_entity_poly.pdbx_strand_id
1 'polypeptide(L)'
;MSQNKICKTIHQYNQYPVSDADMQKLQEIAEDCRRVRNYVYARYGGIGSLSKLYPGYTVQNEMTESGLRARLGLPSVYFYLAIFDALGDIKAQWSRTKAKVLEQVNKNERFSPEEKHYLRFLLKVNNAFEAVVNQNPLVLRKDIQKTYDDLAGKIDTEKLCRYLCRQVRKYHVKQHTDTADGFSLSEKAYRYEDHGIHIAIKEKRKRIFIPLTDNNQYRRQLYLKLLPEKKSIQIKVPVDVRMQSHEDYTGQVGIAMGLHTMITTDQGHCYGEELGKLQMEYAQWMRAQTGIYNRNRENNPGRKKYNAKKRRMLEQLHSYINHELNRFLEQEKPGTVYMVRLPAPRQGGVNPKINHTISMWQRGYIRKRLRQKCMEQSVELAEVLGKDISNECSSCGAIGTKTEGTFRCGACGYEAEEKTNTARNVKLRGQGEGKLKRL
;
A
#
# COMPACT_ATOMS: atom_id res chain seq x y z
N MET A 1 -7.79 -22.21 -14.18
CA MET A 1 -6.80 -21.33 -14.86
C MET A 1 -6.81 -19.99 -14.17
N SER A 2 -5.79 -19.65 -13.38
CA SER A 2 -5.68 -18.34 -12.73
C SER A 2 -5.51 -17.31 -13.84
N GLN A 3 -6.39 -16.32 -13.89
CA GLN A 3 -6.32 -15.26 -14.88
C GLN A 3 -5.05 -14.43 -14.62
N ASN A 4 -4.10 -14.45 -15.54
CA ASN A 4 -2.92 -13.59 -15.54
C ASN A 4 -3.33 -12.12 -15.75
N LYS A 5 -4.04 -11.55 -14.78
CA LYS A 5 -4.52 -10.18 -14.81
C LYS A 5 -4.14 -9.46 -13.52
N ILE A 6 -3.72 -8.23 -13.66
CA ILE A 6 -3.49 -7.30 -12.55
C ILE A 6 -4.45 -6.12 -12.66
N CYS A 7 -4.93 -5.65 -11.51
CA CYS A 7 -5.77 -4.47 -11.47
C CYS A 7 -4.90 -3.20 -11.41
N LYS A 8 -5.05 -2.34 -12.41
CA LYS A 8 -4.48 -0.98 -12.44
C LYS A 8 -5.57 0.06 -12.29
N THR A 9 -5.23 1.23 -11.77
CA THR A 9 -6.14 2.38 -11.76
C THR A 9 -5.68 3.36 -12.81
N ILE A 10 -6.54 3.63 -13.79
CA ILE A 10 -6.39 4.73 -14.74
C ILE A 10 -7.23 5.93 -14.30
N HIS A 11 -6.90 7.09 -14.83
CA HIS A 11 -7.51 8.35 -14.47
C HIS A 11 -8.05 9.04 -15.72
N GLN A 12 -9.31 9.50 -15.65
CA GLN A 12 -9.91 10.39 -16.62
C GLN A 12 -10.16 11.76 -15.99
N TYR A 13 -10.11 12.79 -16.77
CA TYR A 13 -10.25 14.17 -16.31
C TYR A 13 -11.29 14.92 -17.16
N ASN A 14 -11.92 15.93 -16.58
CA ASN A 14 -12.76 16.85 -17.31
C ASN A 14 -11.93 17.68 -18.30
N GLN A 15 -12.51 17.93 -19.47
CA GLN A 15 -11.90 18.74 -20.53
C GLN A 15 -11.98 20.24 -20.22
N TYR A 16 -13.14 20.69 -19.74
CA TYR A 16 -13.41 22.09 -19.37
C TYR A 16 -13.70 22.20 -17.89
N PRO A 17 -13.49 23.38 -17.25
CA PRO A 17 -13.87 23.60 -15.87
C PRO A 17 -15.33 23.22 -15.61
N VAL A 18 -15.60 22.45 -14.57
CA VAL A 18 -16.97 22.11 -14.14
C VAL A 18 -17.64 23.37 -13.61
N SER A 19 -18.90 23.59 -13.95
CA SER A 19 -19.66 24.73 -13.45
C SER A 19 -19.77 24.70 -11.92
N ASP A 20 -19.84 25.87 -11.28
CA ASP A 20 -19.99 25.95 -9.82
C ASP A 20 -21.27 25.25 -9.34
N ALA A 21 -22.37 25.38 -10.10
CA ALA A 21 -23.66 24.75 -9.80
C ALA A 21 -23.56 23.21 -9.86
N ASP A 22 -22.86 22.64 -10.86
CA ASP A 22 -22.71 21.21 -10.97
C ASP A 22 -21.69 20.67 -9.95
N MET A 23 -20.62 21.42 -9.69
CA MET A 23 -19.66 21.07 -8.64
C MET A 23 -20.35 21.03 -7.27
N GLN A 24 -21.23 21.97 -6.96
CA GLN A 24 -21.98 21.98 -5.72
C GLN A 24 -22.87 20.75 -5.58
N LYS A 25 -23.61 20.34 -6.64
CA LYS A 25 -24.43 19.11 -6.62
C LYS A 25 -23.60 17.87 -6.36
N LEU A 26 -22.39 17.78 -6.92
CA LEU A 26 -21.46 16.66 -6.67
C LEU A 26 -20.92 16.70 -5.23
N GLN A 27 -20.61 17.89 -4.71
CA GLN A 27 -20.16 18.06 -3.32
C GLN A 27 -21.23 17.64 -2.30
N GLU A 28 -22.51 17.94 -2.58
CA GLU A 28 -23.63 17.51 -1.73
C GLU A 28 -23.72 15.98 -1.64
N ILE A 29 -23.53 15.27 -2.77
CA ILE A 29 -23.50 13.80 -2.79
C ILE A 29 -22.28 13.29 -1.99
N ALA A 30 -21.10 13.89 -2.19
CA ALA A 30 -19.88 13.49 -1.49
C ALA A 30 -20.02 13.68 0.02
N GLU A 31 -20.62 14.78 0.46
CA GLU A 31 -20.88 15.06 1.87
C GLU A 31 -21.86 14.04 2.48
N ASP A 32 -22.94 13.72 1.78
CA ASP A 32 -23.88 12.72 2.28
C ASP A 32 -23.26 11.31 2.28
N CYS A 33 -22.43 10.95 1.31
CA CYS A 33 -21.66 9.72 1.34
C CYS A 33 -20.69 9.70 2.54
N ARG A 34 -20.06 10.83 2.90
CA ARG A 34 -19.24 10.97 4.11
C ARG A 34 -20.06 10.72 5.37
N ARG A 35 -21.26 11.31 5.45
CA ARG A 35 -22.18 11.11 6.60
C ARG A 35 -22.58 9.65 6.74
N VAL A 36 -22.92 8.97 5.63
CA VAL A 36 -23.22 7.53 5.62
C VAL A 36 -22.01 6.72 6.10
N ARG A 37 -20.81 6.99 5.58
CA ARG A 37 -19.59 6.28 6.02
C ARG A 37 -19.34 6.45 7.52
N ASN A 38 -19.41 7.69 8.04
CA ASN A 38 -19.21 7.95 9.45
C ASN A 38 -20.26 7.27 10.33
N TYR A 39 -21.51 7.21 9.89
CA TYR A 39 -22.55 6.48 10.59
C TYR A 39 -22.23 4.97 10.67
N VAL A 40 -21.77 4.38 9.57
CA VAL A 40 -21.34 2.97 9.52
C VAL A 40 -20.11 2.75 10.41
N TYR A 41 -19.11 3.62 10.36
CA TYR A 41 -17.92 3.52 11.22
C TYR A 41 -18.28 3.57 12.72
N ALA A 42 -19.13 4.49 13.10
CA ALA A 42 -19.55 4.64 14.50
C ALA A 42 -20.30 3.40 15.00
N ARG A 43 -21.22 2.86 14.18
CA ARG A 43 -22.10 1.76 14.58
C ARG A 43 -21.44 0.38 14.44
N TYR A 44 -20.66 0.15 13.39
CA TYR A 44 -20.13 -1.18 13.03
C TYR A 44 -18.60 -1.30 13.10
N GLY A 45 -17.89 -0.23 13.37
CA GLY A 45 -16.42 -0.26 13.48
C GLY A 45 -15.90 -0.90 14.77
N GLY A 46 -16.76 -1.22 15.74
CA GLY A 46 -16.39 -1.77 17.04
C GLY A 46 -16.25 -3.30 17.05
N ILE A 47 -15.72 -3.79 18.16
CA ILE A 47 -15.48 -5.23 18.42
C ILE A 47 -16.79 -6.03 18.32
N GLY A 48 -17.87 -5.57 18.97
CA GLY A 48 -19.15 -6.28 19.01
C GLY A 48 -19.87 -6.40 17.65
N SER A 49 -19.35 -5.78 16.60
CA SER A 49 -19.94 -5.86 15.26
C SER A 49 -19.15 -6.73 14.27
N LEU A 50 -18.10 -7.42 14.74
CA LEU A 50 -17.24 -8.25 13.89
C LEU A 50 -18.03 -9.31 13.09
N SER A 51 -18.98 -9.99 13.72
CA SER A 51 -19.84 -11.00 13.06
C SER A 51 -20.67 -10.45 11.92
N LYS A 52 -21.05 -9.17 11.98
CA LYS A 52 -21.87 -8.49 10.98
C LYS A 52 -21.09 -8.07 9.73
N LEU A 53 -19.74 -8.04 9.81
CA LEU A 53 -18.88 -7.56 8.72
C LEU A 53 -18.76 -8.55 7.56
N TYR A 54 -19.01 -9.83 7.79
CA TYR A 54 -18.88 -10.89 6.81
C TYR A 54 -20.16 -11.74 6.74
N PRO A 55 -20.88 -11.73 5.60
CA PRO A 55 -20.56 -11.08 4.32
C PRO A 55 -20.89 -9.59 4.20
N GLY A 56 -21.49 -8.96 5.22
CA GLY A 56 -21.84 -7.53 5.23
C GLY A 56 -23.28 -7.21 4.85
N TYR A 57 -24.08 -8.19 4.42
CA TYR A 57 -25.50 -7.99 4.10
C TYR A 57 -26.34 -7.63 5.33
N THR A 58 -25.97 -8.12 6.51
CA THR A 58 -26.62 -7.73 7.78
C THR A 58 -26.52 -6.22 7.98
N VAL A 59 -25.34 -5.67 7.76
CA VAL A 59 -25.12 -4.20 7.88
C VAL A 59 -25.94 -3.45 6.83
N GLN A 60 -26.00 -3.96 5.59
CA GLN A 60 -26.81 -3.35 4.54
C GLN A 60 -28.30 -3.30 4.92
N ASN A 61 -28.86 -4.38 5.46
CA ASN A 61 -30.25 -4.46 5.87
C ASN A 61 -30.55 -3.50 7.03
N GLU A 62 -29.74 -3.55 8.10
CA GLU A 62 -29.87 -2.63 9.24
C GLU A 62 -29.74 -1.14 8.82
N MET A 63 -28.88 -0.84 7.87
CA MET A 63 -28.74 0.51 7.33
C MET A 63 -29.94 0.93 6.50
N THR A 64 -30.57 0.01 5.78
CA THR A 64 -31.82 0.28 5.02
C THR A 64 -32.96 0.62 5.98
N GLU A 65 -33.09 -0.10 7.08
CA GLU A 65 -34.10 0.10 8.12
C GLU A 65 -33.86 1.37 8.94
N SER A 66 -32.64 1.89 9.00
CA SER A 66 -32.25 3.08 9.77
C SER A 66 -32.93 4.39 9.37
N GLY A 67 -33.57 4.43 8.20
CA GLY A 67 -34.18 5.62 7.61
C GLY A 67 -33.17 6.71 7.18
N LEU A 68 -31.86 6.48 7.33
CA LEU A 68 -30.81 7.47 7.05
C LEU A 68 -30.84 7.90 5.58
N ARG A 69 -31.08 6.99 4.65
CA ARG A 69 -31.18 7.29 3.24
C ARG A 69 -32.27 8.33 2.93
N ALA A 70 -33.45 8.14 3.51
CA ALA A 70 -34.58 9.03 3.31
C ALA A 70 -34.29 10.43 3.88
N ARG A 71 -33.71 10.49 5.09
CA ARG A 71 -33.33 11.76 5.72
C ARG A 71 -32.31 12.57 4.92
N LEU A 72 -31.39 11.90 4.21
CA LEU A 72 -30.40 12.55 3.36
C LEU A 72 -30.90 12.83 1.94
N GLY A 73 -32.04 12.24 1.53
CA GLY A 73 -32.52 12.28 0.15
C GLY A 73 -31.52 11.65 -0.84
N LEU A 74 -30.67 10.74 -0.37
CA LEU A 74 -29.59 10.18 -1.16
C LEU A 74 -30.11 9.06 -2.05
N PRO A 75 -29.83 9.05 -3.37
CA PRO A 75 -30.16 7.94 -4.24
C PRO A 75 -29.58 6.60 -3.75
N SER A 76 -30.35 5.53 -3.90
CA SER A 76 -29.96 4.19 -3.39
C SER A 76 -28.60 3.73 -3.90
N VAL A 77 -28.27 4.02 -5.14
CA VAL A 77 -26.98 3.67 -5.76
C VAL A 77 -25.77 4.25 -5.01
N TYR A 78 -25.87 5.47 -4.50
CA TYR A 78 -24.81 6.10 -3.71
C TYR A 78 -24.82 5.64 -2.26
N PHE A 79 -26.03 5.47 -1.69
CA PHE A 79 -26.18 5.04 -0.31
C PHE A 79 -25.54 3.66 -0.06
N TYR A 80 -25.85 2.69 -0.91
CA TYR A 80 -25.29 1.34 -0.74
C TYR A 80 -23.78 1.29 -1.04
N LEU A 81 -23.30 2.02 -2.04
CA LEU A 81 -21.86 2.10 -2.30
C LEU A 81 -21.12 2.72 -1.11
N ALA A 82 -21.65 3.79 -0.51
CA ALA A 82 -21.03 4.39 0.68
C ALA A 82 -20.98 3.43 1.88
N ILE A 83 -21.99 2.56 2.05
CA ILE A 83 -21.98 1.49 3.06
C ILE A 83 -20.87 0.48 2.77
N PHE A 84 -20.77 -0.02 1.52
CA PHE A 84 -19.76 -1.00 1.16
C PHE A 84 -18.33 -0.43 1.19
N ASP A 85 -18.14 0.83 0.80
CA ASP A 85 -16.88 1.55 0.96
C ASP A 85 -16.47 1.60 2.44
N ALA A 86 -17.41 1.97 3.33
CA ALA A 86 -17.15 1.99 4.76
C ALA A 86 -16.86 0.60 5.36
N LEU A 87 -17.56 -0.44 4.91
CA LEU A 87 -17.27 -1.82 5.30
C LEU A 87 -15.90 -2.28 4.84
N GLY A 88 -15.49 -1.88 3.64
CA GLY A 88 -14.13 -2.12 3.13
C GLY A 88 -13.07 -1.48 4.04
N ASP A 89 -13.29 -0.24 4.42
CA ASP A 89 -12.40 0.50 5.33
C ASP A 89 -12.33 -0.14 6.72
N ILE A 90 -13.46 -0.56 7.29
CA ILE A 90 -13.52 -1.26 8.58
C ILE A 90 -12.74 -2.59 8.50
N LYS A 91 -12.95 -3.39 7.45
CA LYS A 91 -12.21 -4.64 7.21
C LYS A 91 -10.70 -4.40 7.09
N ALA A 92 -10.30 -3.36 6.38
CA ALA A 92 -8.90 -2.95 6.26
C ALA A 92 -8.31 -2.51 7.61
N GLN A 93 -9.09 -1.80 8.44
CA GLN A 93 -8.67 -1.41 9.79
C GLN A 93 -8.49 -2.64 10.70
N TRP A 94 -9.39 -3.60 10.65
CA TRP A 94 -9.23 -4.87 11.38
C TRP A 94 -7.99 -5.65 10.93
N SER A 95 -7.72 -5.69 9.64
CA SER A 95 -6.49 -6.30 9.11
C SER A 95 -5.22 -5.62 9.65
N ARG A 96 -5.20 -4.28 9.70
CA ARG A 96 -4.10 -3.51 10.31
C ARG A 96 -3.97 -3.79 11.80
N THR A 97 -5.08 -3.85 12.53
CA THR A 97 -5.10 -4.19 13.96
C THR A 97 -4.52 -5.59 14.20
N LYS A 98 -4.99 -6.59 13.45
CA LYS A 98 -4.47 -7.97 13.52
C LYS A 98 -2.97 -8.04 13.21
N ALA A 99 -2.51 -7.35 12.17
CA ALA A 99 -1.09 -7.28 11.82
C ALA A 99 -0.24 -6.65 12.93
N LYS A 100 -0.74 -5.58 13.56
CA LYS A 100 -0.05 -4.92 14.68
C LYS A 100 0.02 -5.80 15.92
N VAL A 101 -1.07 -6.48 16.26
CA VAL A 101 -1.09 -7.44 17.37
C VAL A 101 -0.15 -8.62 17.09
N LEU A 102 -0.14 -9.14 15.86
CA LEU A 102 0.79 -10.19 15.45
C LEU A 102 2.27 -9.76 15.60
N GLU A 103 2.59 -8.53 15.25
CA GLU A 103 3.93 -7.96 15.47
C GLU A 103 4.30 -7.99 16.96
N GLN A 104 3.38 -7.63 17.86
CA GLN A 104 3.61 -7.68 19.30
C GLN A 104 3.78 -9.10 19.82
N VAL A 105 2.98 -10.05 19.34
CA VAL A 105 3.12 -11.49 19.67
C VAL A 105 4.50 -12.00 19.26
N ASN A 106 4.95 -11.67 18.06
CA ASN A 106 6.26 -12.13 17.57
C ASN A 106 7.44 -11.54 18.36
N LYS A 107 7.33 -10.28 18.79
CA LYS A 107 8.35 -9.57 19.58
C LYS A 107 8.38 -9.98 21.06
N ASN A 108 7.35 -10.64 21.56
CA ASN A 108 7.28 -11.02 22.95
C ASN A 108 8.17 -12.25 23.22
N GLU A 109 9.30 -12.05 23.87
CA GLU A 109 10.26 -13.11 24.22
C GLU A 109 9.78 -14.04 25.36
N ARG A 110 8.75 -13.60 26.11
CA ARG A 110 8.19 -14.38 27.23
C ARG A 110 7.24 -15.49 26.76
N PHE A 111 6.83 -15.48 25.49
CA PHE A 111 5.94 -16.51 24.94
C PHE A 111 6.74 -17.66 24.35
N SER A 112 6.31 -18.88 24.67
CA SER A 112 6.82 -20.10 24.05
C SER A 112 6.46 -20.15 22.56
N PRO A 113 7.11 -20.99 21.76
CA PRO A 113 6.73 -21.23 20.37
C PRO A 113 5.27 -21.67 20.20
N GLU A 114 4.76 -22.52 21.11
CA GLU A 114 3.39 -23.04 21.15
C GLU A 114 2.39 -21.91 21.44
N GLU A 115 2.66 -21.06 22.45
CA GLU A 115 1.84 -19.89 22.78
C GLU A 115 1.76 -18.90 21.60
N LYS A 116 2.89 -18.66 20.93
CA LYS A 116 2.93 -17.82 19.71
C LYS A 116 2.13 -18.47 18.58
N HIS A 117 2.21 -19.78 18.43
CA HIS A 117 1.46 -20.50 17.39
C HIS A 117 -0.05 -20.41 17.66
N TYR A 118 -0.49 -20.61 18.88
CA TYR A 118 -1.89 -20.47 19.28
C TYR A 118 -2.43 -19.04 19.00
N LEU A 119 -1.69 -18.00 19.39
CA LEU A 119 -2.09 -16.62 19.13
C LEU A 119 -2.15 -16.28 17.62
N ARG A 120 -1.23 -16.84 16.83
CA ARG A 120 -1.27 -16.72 15.36
C ARG A 120 -2.48 -17.41 14.77
N PHE A 121 -2.84 -18.59 15.28
CA PHE A 121 -4.03 -19.31 14.89
C PHE A 121 -5.28 -18.46 15.16
N LEU A 122 -5.46 -17.94 16.37
CA LEU A 122 -6.59 -17.06 16.71
C LEU A 122 -6.68 -15.83 15.80
N LEU A 123 -5.54 -15.18 15.50
CA LEU A 123 -5.52 -14.01 14.61
C LEU A 123 -5.87 -14.35 13.17
N LYS A 124 -5.57 -15.57 12.70
CA LYS A 124 -5.82 -16.03 11.33
C LYS A 124 -7.26 -16.49 11.12
N VAL A 125 -7.85 -17.18 12.07
CA VAL A 125 -9.21 -17.77 11.97
C VAL A 125 -10.23 -16.75 12.44
N ASN A 126 -11.03 -16.21 11.52
CA ASN A 126 -11.95 -15.10 11.82
C ASN A 126 -12.96 -15.42 12.93
N ASN A 127 -13.61 -16.61 12.88
CA ASN A 127 -14.57 -17.03 13.91
C ASN A 127 -13.92 -17.18 15.29
N ALA A 128 -12.69 -17.74 15.36
CA ALA A 128 -11.96 -17.83 16.60
C ALA A 128 -11.57 -16.47 17.15
N PHE A 129 -11.08 -15.60 16.28
CA PHE A 129 -10.75 -14.23 16.67
C PHE A 129 -11.95 -13.48 17.23
N GLU A 130 -13.08 -13.54 16.54
CA GLU A 130 -14.32 -12.89 16.95
C GLU A 130 -14.81 -13.42 18.29
N ALA A 131 -14.90 -14.75 18.44
CA ALA A 131 -15.36 -15.40 19.67
C ALA A 131 -14.51 -14.96 20.86
N VAL A 132 -13.20 -15.03 20.75
CA VAL A 132 -12.28 -14.64 21.83
C VAL A 132 -12.41 -13.16 22.18
N VAL A 133 -12.44 -12.27 21.18
CA VAL A 133 -12.47 -10.82 21.45
C VAL A 133 -13.79 -10.35 22.03
N ASN A 134 -14.90 -11.02 21.66
CA ASN A 134 -16.25 -10.78 22.21
C ASN A 134 -16.55 -11.63 23.47
N GLN A 135 -15.63 -12.50 23.89
CA GLN A 135 -15.81 -13.41 25.03
C GLN A 135 -17.02 -14.35 24.83
N ASN A 136 -17.25 -14.75 23.59
CA ASN A 136 -18.27 -15.72 23.21
C ASN A 136 -17.71 -17.15 23.22
N PRO A 137 -18.55 -18.19 23.38
CA PRO A 137 -18.13 -19.58 23.20
C PRO A 137 -17.52 -19.77 21.81
N LEU A 138 -16.39 -20.50 21.78
CA LEU A 138 -15.69 -20.79 20.55
C LEU A 138 -16.34 -21.97 19.83
N VAL A 139 -16.90 -21.73 18.64
CA VAL A 139 -17.46 -22.75 17.77
C VAL A 139 -16.63 -22.80 16.49
N LEU A 140 -15.91 -23.91 16.28
CA LEU A 140 -15.08 -24.10 15.11
C LEU A 140 -15.62 -25.21 14.22
N ARG A 141 -15.26 -25.21 12.95
CA ARG A 141 -15.53 -26.31 12.06
C ARG A 141 -14.69 -27.53 12.46
N LYS A 142 -15.20 -28.73 12.21
CA LYS A 142 -14.56 -30.00 12.62
C LYS A 142 -13.10 -30.15 12.15
N ASP A 143 -12.80 -29.68 10.94
CA ASP A 143 -11.45 -29.71 10.36
C ASP A 143 -10.45 -28.81 11.11
N ILE A 144 -10.93 -27.72 11.70
CA ILE A 144 -10.11 -26.76 12.43
C ILE A 144 -10.11 -27.06 13.95
N GLN A 145 -11.18 -27.68 14.45
CA GLN A 145 -11.34 -28.02 15.88
C GLN A 145 -10.19 -28.87 16.39
N LYS A 146 -9.79 -29.91 15.67
CA LYS A 146 -8.69 -30.77 16.05
C LYS A 146 -7.37 -29.98 16.22
N THR A 147 -7.07 -29.10 15.28
CA THR A 147 -5.87 -28.25 15.36
C THR A 147 -5.92 -27.30 16.57
N TYR A 148 -7.11 -26.80 16.87
CA TYR A 148 -7.31 -25.95 18.05
C TYR A 148 -7.08 -26.75 19.35
N ASP A 149 -7.68 -27.94 19.47
CA ASP A 149 -7.60 -28.78 20.66
C ASP A 149 -6.14 -29.23 20.93
N ASP A 150 -5.43 -29.61 19.87
CA ASP A 150 -4.00 -29.98 19.95
C ASP A 150 -3.11 -28.81 20.45
N LEU A 151 -3.45 -27.58 20.10
CA LEU A 151 -2.74 -26.38 20.57
C LEU A 151 -3.18 -25.98 21.99
N ALA A 152 -4.48 -26.00 22.27
CA ALA A 152 -5.07 -25.54 23.52
C ALA A 152 -4.68 -26.42 24.71
N GLY A 153 -4.52 -27.75 24.52
CA GLY A 153 -4.18 -28.68 25.58
C GLY A 153 -2.77 -28.51 26.17
N LYS A 154 -1.91 -27.71 25.56
CA LYS A 154 -0.50 -27.53 25.96
C LYS A 154 -0.18 -26.20 26.62
N ILE A 155 -1.15 -25.29 26.72
CA ILE A 155 -0.93 -23.89 27.09
C ILE A 155 -2.05 -23.34 27.95
N ASP A 156 -1.79 -22.24 28.67
CA ASP A 156 -2.80 -21.46 29.38
C ASP A 156 -3.58 -20.57 28.39
N THR A 157 -4.65 -21.14 27.82
CA THR A 157 -5.49 -20.46 26.84
C THR A 157 -6.18 -19.22 27.40
N GLU A 158 -6.57 -19.23 28.67
CA GLU A 158 -7.26 -18.09 29.30
C GLU A 158 -6.35 -16.87 29.40
N LYS A 159 -5.13 -17.07 29.86
CA LYS A 159 -4.10 -16.01 29.92
C LYS A 159 -3.82 -15.41 28.56
N LEU A 160 -3.70 -16.25 27.51
CA LEU A 160 -3.44 -15.81 26.16
C LEU A 160 -4.63 -15.09 25.53
N CYS A 161 -5.86 -15.56 25.76
CA CYS A 161 -7.07 -14.86 25.33
C CYS A 161 -7.19 -13.48 26.00
N ARG A 162 -6.94 -13.37 27.30
CA ARG A 162 -6.89 -12.09 28.02
C ARG A 162 -5.81 -11.15 27.43
N TYR A 163 -4.65 -11.68 27.11
CA TYR A 163 -3.60 -10.90 26.45
C TYR A 163 -4.06 -10.41 25.08
N LEU A 164 -4.62 -11.29 24.23
CA LEU A 164 -5.14 -10.91 22.91
C LEU A 164 -6.19 -9.80 23.01
N CYS A 165 -7.17 -9.93 23.88
CA CYS A 165 -8.20 -8.91 24.10
C CYS A 165 -7.61 -7.56 24.49
N ARG A 166 -6.62 -7.52 25.38
CA ARG A 166 -5.94 -6.28 25.78
C ARG A 166 -5.19 -5.65 24.60
N GLN A 167 -4.48 -6.43 23.80
CA GLN A 167 -3.74 -5.91 22.64
C GLN A 167 -4.71 -5.40 21.57
N VAL A 168 -5.80 -6.10 21.30
CA VAL A 168 -6.83 -5.64 20.35
C VAL A 168 -7.42 -4.32 20.81
N ARG A 169 -7.83 -4.19 22.07
CA ARG A 169 -8.38 -2.92 22.62
C ARG A 169 -7.36 -1.79 22.57
N LYS A 170 -6.08 -2.08 22.73
CA LYS A 170 -4.98 -1.09 22.66
C LYS A 170 -4.76 -0.55 21.24
N TYR A 171 -4.86 -1.40 20.23
CA TYR A 171 -4.49 -1.05 18.86
C TYR A 171 -5.68 -0.84 17.91
N HIS A 172 -6.88 -1.24 18.30
CA HIS A 172 -8.06 -1.02 17.49
C HIS A 172 -8.67 0.36 17.77
N VAL A 173 -8.84 1.12 16.70
CA VAL A 173 -9.48 2.45 16.75
C VAL A 173 -10.61 2.47 15.73
N LYS A 174 -11.79 2.93 16.12
CA LYS A 174 -12.88 3.21 15.18
C LYS A 174 -12.47 4.31 14.22
N GLN A 175 -12.83 4.15 12.97
CA GLN A 175 -12.55 5.15 11.95
C GLN A 175 -13.51 6.33 12.03
N HIS A 176 -13.05 7.46 11.53
CA HIS A 176 -13.82 8.66 11.23
C HIS A 176 -13.18 9.36 10.04
N THR A 177 -13.95 10.04 9.21
CA THR A 177 -13.43 10.82 8.09
C THR A 177 -14.10 12.19 8.02
N ASP A 178 -13.27 13.22 7.95
CA ASP A 178 -13.73 14.60 7.69
C ASP A 178 -13.68 14.94 6.20
N THR A 179 -13.19 13.99 5.37
CA THR A 179 -12.98 14.21 3.95
C THR A 179 -14.24 13.86 3.16
N ALA A 180 -14.76 14.85 2.43
CA ALA A 180 -15.87 14.72 1.47
C ALA A 180 -15.40 15.07 0.04
N ASP A 181 -14.23 14.55 -0.35
CA ASP A 181 -13.58 14.88 -1.62
C ASP A 181 -13.95 13.93 -2.77
N GLY A 182 -14.90 13.02 -2.57
CA GLY A 182 -15.35 12.11 -3.61
C GLY A 182 -16.24 10.97 -3.12
N PHE A 183 -16.73 10.18 -4.08
CA PHE A 183 -17.63 9.05 -3.85
C PHE A 183 -17.57 8.02 -4.97
N SER A 184 -18.02 6.81 -4.68
CA SER A 184 -18.09 5.72 -5.65
C SER A 184 -19.32 5.84 -6.55
N LEU A 185 -19.16 5.49 -7.83
CA LEU A 185 -20.20 5.45 -8.86
C LEU A 185 -20.42 4.01 -9.31
N SER A 186 -21.65 3.50 -9.22
CA SER A 186 -22.04 2.25 -9.88
C SER A 186 -22.35 2.49 -11.36
N GLU A 187 -22.34 1.44 -12.16
CA GLU A 187 -22.71 1.50 -13.60
C GLU A 187 -24.08 2.12 -13.85
N LYS A 188 -25.02 2.02 -12.88
CA LYS A 188 -26.36 2.63 -12.96
C LYS A 188 -26.36 4.14 -12.71
N ALA A 189 -25.30 4.67 -12.08
CA ALA A 189 -25.20 6.06 -11.69
C ALA A 189 -24.59 6.95 -12.79
N TYR A 190 -24.03 6.37 -13.84
CA TYR A 190 -23.40 7.15 -14.91
C TYR A 190 -23.69 6.56 -16.30
N ARG A 191 -23.42 7.34 -17.33
CA ARG A 191 -23.43 6.95 -18.74
C ARG A 191 -22.35 7.73 -19.47
N TYR A 192 -21.59 7.06 -20.33
CA TYR A 192 -20.68 7.71 -21.27
C TYR A 192 -21.41 7.98 -22.58
N GLU A 193 -21.52 9.23 -22.95
CA GLU A 193 -22.10 9.73 -24.22
C GLU A 193 -21.40 11.05 -24.57
N ASP A 194 -21.43 11.46 -25.82
CA ASP A 194 -21.01 12.79 -26.32
C ASP A 194 -19.61 13.23 -25.87
N HIS A 195 -18.64 12.31 -25.94
CA HIS A 195 -17.26 12.54 -25.48
C HIS A 195 -17.15 12.97 -24.00
N GLY A 196 -18.07 12.52 -23.18
CA GLY A 196 -18.12 12.84 -21.76
C GLY A 196 -18.83 11.80 -20.92
N ILE A 197 -19.15 12.20 -19.72
CA ILE A 197 -19.85 11.37 -18.74
C ILE A 197 -21.08 12.11 -18.19
N HIS A 198 -22.21 11.43 -18.21
CA HIS A 198 -23.44 11.86 -17.56
C HIS A 198 -23.53 11.20 -16.18
N ILE A 199 -23.51 11.97 -15.11
CA ILE A 199 -23.54 11.50 -13.72
C ILE A 199 -24.90 11.82 -13.10
N ALA A 200 -25.57 10.81 -12.52
CA ALA A 200 -26.83 11.01 -11.83
C ALA A 200 -26.62 11.90 -10.59
N ILE A 201 -27.59 12.78 -10.34
CA ILE A 201 -27.60 13.66 -9.17
C ILE A 201 -28.73 13.27 -8.20
N LYS A 202 -28.88 14.01 -7.11
CA LYS A 202 -29.95 13.74 -6.11
C LYS A 202 -31.34 13.95 -6.69
N GLU A 203 -31.50 14.85 -7.61
CA GLU A 203 -32.76 15.09 -8.32
C GLU A 203 -33.12 13.90 -9.20
N LYS A 204 -34.35 13.42 -9.00
CA LYS A 204 -34.85 12.20 -9.68
C LYS A 204 -34.76 12.36 -11.21
N ARG A 205 -34.16 11.38 -11.88
CA ARG A 205 -34.00 11.30 -13.34
C ARG A 205 -33.12 12.41 -13.96
N LYS A 206 -32.48 13.26 -13.16
CA LYS A 206 -31.56 14.26 -13.69
C LYS A 206 -30.11 13.78 -13.63
N ARG A 207 -29.33 14.24 -14.59
CA ARG A 207 -27.89 13.98 -14.69
C ARG A 207 -27.16 15.29 -15.05
N ILE A 208 -25.94 15.42 -14.62
CA ILE A 208 -25.02 16.43 -15.09
C ILE A 208 -24.14 15.83 -16.16
N PHE A 209 -23.78 16.62 -17.15
CA PHE A 209 -22.87 16.23 -18.22
C PHE A 209 -21.52 16.90 -18.01
N ILE A 210 -20.44 16.11 -18.10
CA ILE A 210 -19.07 16.59 -17.95
C ILE A 210 -18.26 16.06 -19.14
N PRO A 211 -17.80 16.94 -20.06
CA PRO A 211 -16.89 16.55 -21.13
C PRO A 211 -15.57 16.04 -20.59
N LEU A 212 -15.02 14.98 -21.18
CA LEU A 212 -13.78 14.35 -20.76
C LEU A 212 -12.64 14.60 -21.75
N THR A 213 -11.41 14.49 -21.27
CA THR A 213 -10.19 14.63 -22.09
C THR A 213 -9.91 13.45 -22.99
N ASP A 214 -10.57 12.32 -22.76
CA ASP A 214 -10.45 11.09 -23.55
C ASP A 214 -11.83 10.47 -23.81
N ASN A 215 -11.92 9.61 -24.82
CA ASN A 215 -13.15 8.97 -25.27
C ASN A 215 -13.33 7.52 -24.74
N ASN A 216 -12.46 7.09 -23.79
CA ASN A 216 -12.57 5.75 -23.26
C ASN A 216 -13.82 5.58 -22.41
N GLN A 217 -14.54 4.50 -22.63
CA GLN A 217 -15.76 4.15 -21.91
C GLN A 217 -15.53 2.91 -21.07
N TYR A 218 -16.01 2.93 -19.83
CA TYR A 218 -15.83 1.84 -18.88
C TYR A 218 -17.18 1.41 -18.29
N ARG A 219 -17.42 0.11 -18.19
CA ARG A 219 -18.61 -0.47 -17.57
C ARG A 219 -18.19 -1.20 -16.29
N ARG A 220 -18.01 -0.42 -15.21
CA ARG A 220 -17.63 -0.94 -13.88
C ARG A 220 -17.82 0.13 -12.80
N GLN A 221 -17.62 -0.24 -11.55
CA GLN A 221 -17.60 0.75 -10.48
C GLN A 221 -16.44 1.73 -10.69
N LEU A 222 -16.73 3.03 -10.63
CA LEU A 222 -15.77 4.12 -10.70
C LEU A 222 -15.67 4.82 -9.34
N TYR A 223 -14.60 5.58 -9.14
CA TYR A 223 -14.50 6.52 -8.02
C TYR A 223 -14.31 7.93 -8.56
N LEU A 224 -15.24 8.82 -8.23
CA LEU A 224 -15.19 10.23 -8.59
C LEU A 224 -14.52 11.00 -7.46
N LYS A 225 -13.39 11.64 -7.77
CA LYS A 225 -12.72 12.57 -6.87
C LYS A 225 -12.98 13.99 -7.31
N LEU A 226 -13.40 14.84 -6.38
CA LEU A 226 -13.70 16.25 -6.60
C LEU A 226 -12.51 17.12 -6.23
N LEU A 227 -12.23 18.12 -7.04
CA LEU A 227 -11.20 19.12 -6.86
C LEU A 227 -11.82 20.52 -7.01
N PRO A 228 -12.65 20.98 -6.06
CA PRO A 228 -13.47 22.19 -6.20
C PRO A 228 -12.65 23.45 -6.47
N GLU A 229 -11.52 23.60 -5.78
CA GLU A 229 -10.63 24.78 -5.99
C GLU A 229 -10.11 24.90 -7.43
N LYS A 230 -10.11 23.81 -8.19
CA LYS A 230 -9.66 23.74 -9.58
C LYS A 230 -10.81 23.62 -10.56
N LYS A 231 -12.06 23.64 -10.08
CA LYS A 231 -13.26 23.32 -10.88
C LYS A 231 -13.07 22.04 -11.70
N SER A 232 -12.48 21.02 -11.11
CA SER A 232 -12.05 19.80 -11.80
C SER A 232 -12.51 18.56 -11.06
N ILE A 233 -12.69 17.48 -11.84
CA ILE A 233 -12.92 16.14 -11.34
C ILE A 233 -11.83 15.19 -11.82
N GLN A 234 -11.63 14.11 -11.07
CA GLN A 234 -10.79 12.99 -11.47
C GLN A 234 -11.59 11.70 -11.31
N ILE A 235 -11.82 11.00 -12.40
CA ILE A 235 -12.47 9.69 -12.38
C ILE A 235 -11.37 8.64 -12.27
N LYS A 236 -11.42 7.82 -11.23
CA LYS A 236 -10.52 6.68 -11.03
C LYS A 236 -11.22 5.42 -11.48
N VAL A 237 -10.64 4.77 -12.46
CA VAL A 237 -11.17 3.57 -13.09
C VAL A 237 -10.27 2.38 -12.76
N PRO A 238 -10.72 1.38 -11.98
CA PRO A 238 -9.96 0.15 -11.84
C PRO A 238 -10.09 -0.67 -13.12
N VAL A 239 -8.98 -1.03 -13.78
CA VAL A 239 -8.95 -1.84 -14.98
C VAL A 239 -8.09 -3.07 -14.80
N ASP A 240 -8.57 -4.20 -15.33
CA ASP A 240 -7.79 -5.43 -15.36
C ASP A 240 -6.93 -5.41 -16.61
N VAL A 241 -5.63 -5.45 -16.42
CA VAL A 241 -4.64 -5.49 -17.49
C VAL A 241 -4.05 -6.89 -17.53
N ARG A 242 -3.92 -7.46 -18.72
CA ARG A 242 -3.21 -8.74 -18.88
C ARG A 242 -1.74 -8.53 -18.54
N MET A 243 -1.17 -9.50 -17.84
CA MET A 243 0.28 -9.58 -17.66
C MET A 243 0.90 -9.90 -19.00
N GLN A 244 1.97 -9.19 -19.33
CA GLN A 244 2.76 -9.48 -20.52
C GLN A 244 3.70 -10.64 -20.20
N SER A 245 3.79 -11.61 -21.08
CA SER A 245 4.78 -12.69 -21.00
C SER A 245 5.78 -12.50 -22.14
N HIS A 246 7.05 -12.58 -21.80
CA HIS A 246 8.15 -12.41 -22.72
C HIS A 246 8.96 -13.71 -22.76
N GLU A 247 9.12 -14.31 -23.93
CA GLU A 247 9.88 -15.55 -24.10
C GLU A 247 11.38 -15.34 -23.88
N ASP A 248 11.86 -14.13 -24.13
CA ASP A 248 13.26 -13.72 -23.98
C ASP A 248 13.64 -13.25 -22.56
N TYR A 249 12.65 -13.19 -21.62
CA TYR A 249 12.91 -12.86 -20.21
C TYR A 249 13.26 -14.13 -19.42
N THR A 250 14.48 -14.61 -19.56
CA THR A 250 14.94 -15.88 -18.96
C THR A 250 16.03 -15.70 -17.90
N GLY A 251 16.66 -14.52 -17.86
CA GLY A 251 17.77 -14.22 -16.96
C GLY A 251 17.39 -14.24 -15.47
N GLN A 252 18.36 -14.57 -14.62
CA GLN A 252 18.26 -14.41 -13.17
C GLN A 252 19.18 -13.29 -12.73
N VAL A 253 18.63 -12.23 -12.16
CA VAL A 253 19.37 -11.00 -11.84
C VAL A 253 19.29 -10.70 -10.36
N GLY A 254 20.43 -10.61 -9.68
CA GLY A 254 20.53 -10.09 -8.33
C GLY A 254 20.69 -8.57 -8.35
N ILE A 255 19.97 -7.85 -7.49
CA ILE A 255 20.06 -6.40 -7.41
C ILE A 255 20.42 -5.88 -6.01
N ALA A 256 21.30 -4.89 -5.97
CA ALA A 256 21.57 -4.06 -4.81
C ALA A 256 20.93 -2.67 -5.00
N MET A 257 20.13 -2.22 -4.02
CA MET A 257 19.52 -0.89 -4.03
C MET A 257 20.38 0.10 -3.27
N GLY A 258 20.65 1.26 -3.85
CA GLY A 258 21.45 2.32 -3.25
C GLY A 258 20.71 3.64 -3.04
N LEU A 259 21.33 4.52 -2.26
CA LEU A 259 20.84 5.88 -2.04
C LEU A 259 21.21 6.80 -3.22
N HIS A 260 22.38 6.61 -3.81
CA HIS A 260 22.89 7.39 -4.93
C HIS A 260 22.52 6.79 -6.28
N THR A 261 22.94 5.56 -6.55
CA THR A 261 22.52 4.75 -7.68
C THR A 261 21.33 3.90 -7.28
N MET A 262 20.25 3.90 -8.06
CA MET A 262 19.00 3.24 -7.70
C MET A 262 19.13 1.72 -7.62
N ILE A 263 19.72 1.11 -8.65
CA ILE A 263 19.95 -0.34 -8.78
C ILE A 263 21.32 -0.57 -9.36
N THR A 264 22.08 -1.49 -8.76
CA THR A 264 23.27 -2.12 -9.35
C THR A 264 23.00 -3.62 -9.48
N THR A 265 23.26 -4.20 -10.63
CA THR A 265 23.06 -5.63 -10.88
C THR A 265 24.27 -6.47 -10.49
N ASP A 266 24.12 -7.80 -10.46
CA ASP A 266 25.21 -8.75 -10.24
C ASP A 266 26.27 -8.74 -11.34
N GLN A 267 25.95 -8.19 -12.52
CA GLN A 267 26.89 -7.96 -13.61
C GLN A 267 27.61 -6.61 -13.53
N GLY A 268 27.21 -5.73 -12.60
CA GLY A 268 27.76 -4.38 -12.43
C GLY A 268 27.03 -3.31 -13.23
N HIS A 269 25.94 -3.62 -13.94
CA HIS A 269 25.17 -2.60 -14.64
C HIS A 269 24.46 -1.70 -13.64
N CYS A 270 24.46 -0.39 -13.92
CA CYS A 270 23.88 0.64 -13.05
C CYS A 270 22.66 1.29 -13.69
N TYR A 271 21.60 1.45 -12.89
CA TYR A 271 20.36 2.10 -13.26
C TYR A 271 20.00 3.18 -12.24
N GLY A 272 19.60 4.34 -12.72
CA GLY A 272 19.22 5.45 -11.88
C GLY A 272 20.39 6.10 -11.16
N GLU A 273 21.50 6.38 -11.85
CA GLU A 273 22.71 6.98 -11.29
C GLU A 273 22.50 8.41 -10.81
N GLU A 274 21.57 9.17 -11.41
CA GLU A 274 21.23 10.53 -10.96
C GLU A 274 20.22 10.55 -9.78
N LEU A 275 19.77 9.39 -9.30
CA LEU A 275 18.80 9.32 -8.20
C LEU A 275 19.30 10.09 -6.97
N GLY A 276 20.56 9.91 -6.61
CA GLY A 276 21.18 10.59 -5.46
C GLY A 276 21.13 12.11 -5.58
N LYS A 277 21.45 12.64 -6.75
CA LYS A 277 21.42 14.09 -7.04
C LYS A 277 19.98 14.62 -6.90
N LEU A 278 19.03 13.99 -7.58
CA LEU A 278 17.61 14.39 -7.55
C LEU A 278 17.01 14.32 -6.13
N GLN A 279 17.34 13.27 -5.37
CA GLN A 279 16.90 13.14 -3.98
C GLN A 279 17.53 14.20 -3.08
N MET A 280 18.81 14.51 -3.26
CA MET A 280 19.49 15.56 -2.49
C MET A 280 18.93 16.94 -2.80
N GLU A 281 18.69 17.28 -4.05
CA GLU A 281 18.04 18.53 -4.44
C GLU A 281 16.67 18.67 -3.79
N TYR A 282 15.86 17.61 -3.84
CA TYR A 282 14.56 17.58 -3.18
C TYR A 282 14.67 17.73 -1.66
N ALA A 283 15.60 17.02 -1.02
CA ALA A 283 15.82 17.06 0.42
C ALA A 283 16.32 18.45 0.89
N GLN A 284 17.25 19.05 0.15
CA GLN A 284 17.78 20.39 0.43
C GLN A 284 16.67 21.44 0.30
N TRP A 285 15.91 21.39 -0.78
CA TRP A 285 14.77 22.28 -0.97
C TRP A 285 13.74 22.13 0.15
N MET A 286 13.37 20.89 0.51
CA MET A 286 12.42 20.62 1.60
C MET A 286 12.92 21.18 2.92
N ARG A 287 14.21 21.01 3.24
CA ARG A 287 14.82 21.51 4.47
C ARG A 287 14.78 23.03 4.55
N ALA A 288 15.19 23.72 3.47
CA ALA A 288 15.15 25.17 3.39
C ALA A 288 13.74 25.73 3.57
N GLN A 289 12.74 25.12 2.92
CA GLN A 289 11.37 25.60 2.95
C GLN A 289 10.61 25.25 4.23
N THR A 290 10.94 24.14 4.91
CA THR A 290 10.28 23.75 6.15
C THR A 290 10.47 24.78 7.27
N GLY A 291 11.65 25.38 7.37
CA GLY A 291 11.93 26.44 8.32
C GLY A 291 11.08 27.69 8.08
N ILE A 292 10.94 28.10 6.82
CA ILE A 292 10.13 29.25 6.42
C ILE A 292 8.64 28.97 6.63
N TYR A 293 8.19 27.78 6.24
CA TYR A 293 6.79 27.35 6.34
C TYR A 293 6.31 27.25 7.78
N ASN A 294 7.12 26.73 8.69
CA ASN A 294 6.75 26.58 10.11
C ASN A 294 6.61 27.91 10.86
N ARG A 295 7.25 28.99 10.36
CA ARG A 295 7.14 30.33 10.95
C ARG A 295 5.80 31.02 10.64
N ASN A 296 5.09 30.60 9.58
CA ASN A 296 3.92 31.29 9.05
C ASN A 296 2.72 30.32 8.88
N ARG A 297 2.36 29.57 9.93
CA ARG A 297 1.40 28.45 9.84
C ARG A 297 -0.02 28.83 9.44
N GLU A 298 -0.58 29.94 9.91
CA GLU A 298 -2.04 30.13 9.87
C GLU A 298 -2.61 30.85 8.65
N ASN A 299 -1.86 31.75 7.99
CA ASN A 299 -2.38 32.52 6.84
C ASN A 299 -1.37 32.69 5.70
N ASN A 300 -0.54 31.68 5.43
CA ASN A 300 0.52 31.84 4.43
C ASN A 300 0.00 31.60 3.00
N PRO A 301 -0.17 32.66 2.17
CA PRO A 301 -0.52 32.51 0.74
C PRO A 301 0.52 31.72 -0.05
N GLY A 302 1.73 31.57 0.48
CA GLY A 302 2.79 30.70 -0.07
C GLY A 302 2.51 29.21 0.05
N ARG A 303 1.58 28.76 0.91
CA ARG A 303 1.28 27.34 1.12
C ARG A 303 0.86 26.62 -0.17
N LYS A 304 0.04 27.26 -1.01
CA LYS A 304 -0.36 26.67 -2.30
C LYS A 304 0.84 26.49 -3.24
N LYS A 305 1.70 27.51 -3.34
CA LYS A 305 2.95 27.46 -4.14
C LYS A 305 3.93 26.41 -3.62
N TYR A 306 4.12 26.34 -2.30
CA TYR A 306 4.95 25.31 -1.65
C TYR A 306 4.47 23.90 -1.98
N ASN A 307 3.20 23.61 -1.76
CA ASN A 307 2.62 22.29 -2.02
C ASN A 307 2.66 21.94 -3.51
N ALA A 308 2.46 22.89 -4.41
CA ALA A 308 2.56 22.68 -5.84
C ALA A 308 3.99 22.35 -6.27
N LYS A 309 5.00 23.08 -5.78
CA LYS A 309 6.42 22.81 -6.06
C LYS A 309 6.87 21.48 -5.47
N LYS A 310 6.49 21.17 -4.22
CA LYS A 310 6.76 19.88 -3.58
C LYS A 310 6.22 18.73 -4.41
N ARG A 311 4.98 18.81 -4.86
CA ARG A 311 4.36 17.80 -5.71
C ARG A 311 5.09 17.66 -7.03
N ARG A 312 5.41 18.77 -7.72
CA ARG A 312 6.12 18.75 -9.00
C ARG A 312 7.49 18.06 -8.90
N MET A 313 8.28 18.40 -7.87
CA MET A 313 9.59 17.77 -7.65
C MET A 313 9.46 16.26 -7.37
N LEU A 314 8.46 15.88 -6.58
CA LEU A 314 8.21 14.47 -6.30
C LEU A 314 7.72 13.70 -7.54
N GLU A 315 6.88 14.30 -8.37
CA GLU A 315 6.43 13.76 -9.65
C GLU A 315 7.60 13.58 -10.63
N GLN A 316 8.52 14.54 -10.71
CA GLN A 316 9.74 14.43 -11.52
C GLN A 316 10.63 13.26 -11.05
N LEU A 317 10.86 13.15 -9.74
CA LEU A 317 11.61 12.05 -9.14
C LEU A 317 10.96 10.69 -9.40
N HIS A 318 9.63 10.58 -9.23
CA HIS A 318 8.90 9.36 -9.53
C HIS A 318 8.89 9.01 -11.02
N SER A 319 8.84 10.01 -11.90
CA SER A 319 8.94 9.81 -13.35
C SER A 319 10.31 9.24 -13.73
N TYR A 320 11.38 9.82 -13.19
CA TYR A 320 12.73 9.32 -13.36
C TYR A 320 12.89 7.86 -12.88
N ILE A 321 12.43 7.56 -11.67
CA ILE A 321 12.45 6.19 -11.12
C ILE A 321 11.69 5.22 -12.04
N ASN A 322 10.52 5.61 -12.54
CA ASN A 322 9.73 4.76 -13.43
C ASN A 322 10.42 4.50 -14.76
N HIS A 323 11.09 5.51 -15.33
CA HIS A 323 11.87 5.38 -16.55
C HIS A 323 13.05 4.40 -16.36
N GLU A 324 13.82 4.57 -15.30
CA GLU A 324 14.96 3.71 -15.01
C GLU A 324 14.57 2.26 -14.70
N LEU A 325 13.42 2.04 -14.06
CA LEU A 325 12.88 0.69 -13.85
C LEU A 325 12.44 0.03 -15.17
N ASN A 326 11.91 0.79 -16.12
CA ASN A 326 11.62 0.27 -17.47
C ASN A 326 12.92 -0.12 -18.16
N ARG A 327 13.91 0.79 -18.19
CA ARG A 327 15.22 0.54 -18.79
C ARG A 327 15.89 -0.71 -18.20
N PHE A 328 15.82 -0.89 -16.88
CA PHE A 328 16.32 -2.08 -16.19
C PHE A 328 15.66 -3.37 -16.73
N LEU A 329 14.32 -3.43 -16.80
CA LEU A 329 13.61 -4.63 -17.26
C LEU A 329 13.84 -4.90 -18.75
N GLU A 330 13.90 -3.85 -19.58
CA GLU A 330 14.12 -3.95 -21.04
C GLU A 330 15.54 -4.39 -21.38
N GLN A 331 16.55 -3.96 -20.62
CA GLN A 331 17.95 -4.29 -20.88
C GLN A 331 18.36 -5.63 -20.27
N GLU A 332 17.97 -5.90 -19.01
CA GLU A 332 18.36 -7.14 -18.33
C GLU A 332 17.47 -8.34 -18.69
N LYS A 333 16.25 -8.10 -19.20
CA LYS A 333 15.27 -9.13 -19.57
C LYS A 333 15.15 -10.27 -18.55
N PRO A 334 14.94 -9.95 -17.25
CA PRO A 334 14.99 -10.95 -16.20
C PRO A 334 13.74 -11.81 -16.21
N GLY A 335 13.88 -13.13 -16.11
CA GLY A 335 12.80 -14.03 -15.70
C GLY A 335 12.58 -14.00 -14.18
N THR A 336 13.66 -13.80 -13.41
CA THR A 336 13.63 -13.66 -11.96
C THR A 336 14.55 -12.53 -11.49
N VAL A 337 14.03 -11.67 -10.61
CA VAL A 337 14.80 -10.62 -9.93
C VAL A 337 14.90 -10.97 -8.45
N TYR A 338 16.12 -11.01 -7.93
CA TYR A 338 16.39 -11.19 -6.50
C TYR A 338 16.73 -9.85 -5.86
N MET A 339 16.10 -9.53 -4.73
CA MET A 339 16.37 -8.31 -3.98
C MET A 339 16.42 -8.54 -2.48
N VAL A 340 17.13 -7.69 -1.75
CA VAL A 340 17.19 -7.75 -0.30
C VAL A 340 15.88 -7.29 0.34
N ARG A 341 15.38 -8.04 1.31
CA ARG A 341 14.34 -7.58 2.22
C ARG A 341 14.94 -6.62 3.24
N LEU A 342 14.96 -5.34 2.90
CA LEU A 342 15.48 -4.31 3.80
C LEU A 342 14.49 -4.05 4.95
N PRO A 343 14.95 -4.01 6.21
CA PRO A 343 14.12 -3.60 7.34
C PRO A 343 13.68 -2.15 7.19
N ALA A 344 12.67 -1.73 7.96
CA ALA A 344 12.32 -0.32 8.05
C ALA A 344 13.54 0.50 8.51
N PRO A 345 13.76 1.72 7.99
CA PRO A 345 14.86 2.58 8.45
C PRO A 345 14.72 2.81 9.95
N ARG A 346 15.79 2.54 10.70
CA ARG A 346 15.82 2.88 12.12
C ARG A 346 16.01 4.40 12.22
N GLN A 347 15.13 5.08 12.94
CA GLN A 347 15.35 6.47 13.35
C GLN A 347 16.33 6.47 14.51
N GLY A 348 17.30 7.37 14.49
CA GLY A 348 18.21 7.53 15.62
C GLY A 348 19.73 7.52 15.29
N GLY A 349 20.11 7.92 14.10
CA GLY A 349 21.53 8.19 13.80
C GLY A 349 22.00 9.50 14.46
N VAL A 350 23.29 9.58 14.74
CA VAL A 350 23.94 10.73 15.43
C VAL A 350 23.87 12.04 14.63
N ASN A 351 23.69 11.97 13.29
CA ASN A 351 23.71 13.14 12.42
C ASN A 351 22.31 13.46 11.84
N PRO A 352 21.68 14.60 12.26
CA PRO A 352 20.36 15.00 11.76
C PRO A 352 20.30 15.22 10.23
N LYS A 353 21.41 15.63 9.59
CA LYS A 353 21.47 15.83 8.13
C LYS A 353 21.36 14.50 7.40
N ILE A 354 22.10 13.48 7.86
CA ILE A 354 22.09 12.13 7.29
C ILE A 354 20.71 11.51 7.50
N ASN A 355 20.13 11.63 8.70
CA ASN A 355 18.79 11.11 9.00
C ASN A 355 17.72 11.72 8.10
N HIS A 356 17.79 13.03 7.82
CA HIS A 356 16.89 13.70 6.91
C HIS A 356 17.02 13.16 5.47
N THR A 357 18.24 13.01 4.97
CA THR A 357 18.51 12.47 3.63
C THR A 357 17.99 11.03 3.50
N ILE A 358 18.26 10.19 4.50
CA ILE A 358 17.75 8.80 4.53
C ILE A 358 16.21 8.78 4.57
N SER A 359 15.57 9.70 5.30
CA SER A 359 14.11 9.80 5.37
C SER A 359 13.48 10.19 4.04
N MET A 360 14.21 10.92 3.17
CA MET A 360 13.79 11.31 1.83
C MET A 360 14.04 10.22 0.78
N TRP A 361 14.80 9.19 1.10
CA TRP A 361 15.08 8.09 0.17
C TRP A 361 13.80 7.41 -0.29
N GLN A 362 13.59 7.39 -1.59
CA GLN A 362 12.40 6.84 -2.22
C GLN A 362 12.36 5.29 -2.24
N ARG A 363 13.08 4.63 -1.36
CA ARG A 363 13.20 3.17 -1.28
C ARG A 363 11.85 2.44 -1.30
N GLY A 364 10.89 2.94 -0.53
CA GLY A 364 9.54 2.36 -0.48
C GLY A 364 8.80 2.45 -1.81
N TYR A 365 8.93 3.59 -2.49
CA TYR A 365 8.36 3.80 -3.81
C TYR A 365 9.03 2.92 -4.87
N ILE A 366 10.37 2.87 -4.89
CA ILE A 366 11.15 2.05 -5.83
C ILE A 366 10.75 0.58 -5.70
N ARG A 367 10.73 0.01 -4.47
CA ARG A 367 10.33 -1.39 -4.24
C ARG A 367 8.89 -1.67 -4.69
N LYS A 368 7.97 -0.77 -4.37
CA LYS A 368 6.56 -0.91 -4.77
C LYS A 368 6.42 -0.91 -6.29
N ARG A 369 7.11 0.02 -6.97
CA ARG A 369 7.05 0.13 -8.43
C ARG A 369 7.77 -1.01 -9.14
N LEU A 370 8.93 -1.44 -8.64
CA LEU A 370 9.62 -2.61 -9.16
C LEU A 370 8.73 -3.85 -9.08
N ARG A 371 8.14 -4.12 -7.91
CA ARG A 371 7.20 -5.24 -7.74
C ARG A 371 6.04 -5.17 -8.73
N GLN A 372 5.44 -3.99 -8.89
CA GLN A 372 4.34 -3.80 -9.82
C GLN A 372 4.78 -4.06 -11.26
N LYS A 373 5.93 -3.52 -11.69
CA LYS A 373 6.45 -3.71 -13.06
C LYS A 373 6.85 -5.16 -13.33
N CYS A 374 7.49 -5.83 -12.38
CA CYS A 374 7.78 -7.25 -12.47
C CYS A 374 6.49 -8.08 -12.68
N MET A 375 5.45 -7.80 -11.89
CA MET A 375 4.14 -8.45 -12.08
C MET A 375 3.55 -8.16 -13.47
N GLU A 376 3.66 -6.92 -13.96
CA GLU A 376 3.16 -6.52 -15.29
C GLU A 376 3.83 -7.28 -16.42
N GLN A 377 5.11 -7.62 -16.25
CA GLN A 377 5.95 -8.31 -17.26
C GLN A 377 6.12 -9.81 -16.99
N SER A 378 5.32 -10.38 -16.07
CA SER A 378 5.42 -11.79 -15.64
C SER A 378 6.80 -12.20 -15.10
N VAL A 379 7.54 -11.24 -14.55
CA VAL A 379 8.85 -11.45 -13.92
C VAL A 379 8.67 -11.85 -12.46
N GLU A 380 9.34 -12.90 -12.02
CA GLU A 380 9.35 -13.29 -10.62
C GLU A 380 10.20 -12.30 -9.80
N LEU A 381 9.70 -11.84 -8.66
CA LEU A 381 10.45 -11.02 -7.71
C LEU A 381 10.59 -11.74 -6.38
N ALA A 382 11.80 -12.18 -6.06
CA ALA A 382 12.12 -12.91 -4.84
C ALA A 382 12.90 -12.02 -3.86
N GLU A 383 12.49 -12.03 -2.58
CA GLU A 383 13.20 -11.29 -1.52
C GLU A 383 14.08 -12.25 -0.71
N VAL A 384 15.32 -11.85 -0.43
CA VAL A 384 16.30 -12.60 0.37
C VAL A 384 16.63 -11.90 1.69
N LEU A 385 17.12 -12.65 2.67
CA LEU A 385 17.57 -12.10 3.94
C LEU A 385 18.80 -11.21 3.76
N GLY A 386 18.78 -10.03 4.38
CA GLY A 386 19.82 -9.01 4.24
C GLY A 386 20.94 -9.06 5.30
N LYS A 387 20.92 -10.03 6.25
CA LYS A 387 21.94 -10.10 7.29
C LYS A 387 23.33 -10.33 6.65
N ASP A 388 24.27 -9.45 6.94
CA ASP A 388 25.67 -9.47 6.50
C ASP A 388 25.92 -9.50 4.97
N ILE A 389 24.87 -9.44 4.15
CA ILE A 389 24.92 -9.65 2.71
C ILE A 389 25.87 -8.69 1.97
N SER A 390 26.08 -7.50 2.49
CA SER A 390 27.01 -6.53 1.91
C SER A 390 28.45 -6.69 2.41
N ASN A 391 28.67 -7.48 3.48
CA ASN A 391 29.99 -7.71 4.08
C ASN A 391 30.57 -9.07 3.69
N GLU A 392 29.75 -9.96 3.14
CA GLU A 392 30.22 -11.26 2.65
C GLU A 392 30.87 -11.14 1.27
N CYS A 393 31.89 -11.93 1.05
CA CYS A 393 32.53 -12.10 -0.26
C CYS A 393 31.65 -12.96 -1.17
N SER A 394 31.31 -12.48 -2.34
CA SER A 394 30.51 -13.25 -3.31
C SER A 394 31.27 -14.43 -3.93
N SER A 395 32.59 -14.48 -3.77
CA SER A 395 33.43 -15.59 -4.25
C SER A 395 33.56 -16.72 -3.21
N CYS A 396 33.91 -16.40 -1.95
CA CYS A 396 34.22 -17.44 -0.95
C CYS A 396 33.31 -17.39 0.29
N GLY A 397 32.44 -16.40 0.44
CA GLY A 397 31.54 -16.24 1.60
C GLY A 397 32.20 -15.75 2.89
N ALA A 398 33.49 -15.44 2.90
CA ALA A 398 34.16 -14.86 4.06
C ALA A 398 33.76 -13.37 4.23
N ILE A 399 33.86 -12.85 5.45
CA ILE A 399 33.64 -11.42 5.71
C ILE A 399 34.85 -10.64 5.21
N GLY A 400 34.59 -9.63 4.39
CA GLY A 400 35.60 -8.71 3.84
C GLY A 400 35.46 -7.30 4.37
N THR A 401 36.29 -6.41 3.85
CA THR A 401 36.36 -4.99 4.18
C THR A 401 35.88 -4.13 3.01
N LYS A 402 35.46 -2.90 3.31
CA LYS A 402 35.00 -1.92 2.32
C LYS A 402 35.77 -0.65 2.51
N THR A 403 36.33 -0.14 1.43
CA THR A 403 37.07 1.12 1.41
C THR A 403 36.73 1.86 0.13
N GLU A 404 36.22 3.09 0.25
CA GLU A 404 35.92 3.98 -0.87
C GLU A 404 35.09 3.36 -2.01
N GLY A 405 34.04 2.58 -1.64
CA GLY A 405 33.15 1.94 -2.61
C GLY A 405 33.66 0.60 -3.18
N THR A 406 34.87 0.17 -2.78
CA THR A 406 35.46 -1.11 -3.17
C THR A 406 35.38 -2.11 -2.03
N PHE A 407 34.89 -3.30 -2.35
CA PHE A 407 34.93 -4.47 -1.46
C PHE A 407 36.18 -5.27 -1.67
N ARG A 408 36.88 -5.68 -0.59
CA ARG A 408 38.07 -6.53 -0.62
C ARG A 408 37.93 -7.68 0.35
N CYS A 409 38.25 -8.88 -0.11
CA CYS A 409 38.25 -10.10 0.70
C CYS A 409 39.69 -10.47 1.11
N GLY A 410 39.95 -10.42 2.41
CA GLY A 410 41.26 -10.83 2.95
C GLY A 410 41.51 -12.34 2.90
N ALA A 411 40.48 -13.17 2.71
CA ALA A 411 40.58 -14.61 2.69
C ALA A 411 40.94 -15.19 1.31
N CYS A 412 40.37 -14.60 0.23
CA CYS A 412 40.59 -15.14 -1.13
C CYS A 412 41.14 -14.10 -2.12
N GLY A 413 41.44 -12.90 -1.69
CA GLY A 413 41.96 -11.82 -2.54
C GLY A 413 40.93 -11.21 -3.52
N TYR A 414 39.66 -11.62 -3.46
CA TYR A 414 38.63 -11.10 -4.35
C TYR A 414 38.39 -9.61 -4.10
N GLU A 415 38.28 -8.87 -5.20
CA GLU A 415 38.04 -7.43 -5.20
C GLU A 415 36.93 -7.06 -6.19
N ALA A 416 35.99 -6.21 -5.80
CA ALA A 416 34.92 -5.75 -6.66
C ALA A 416 34.31 -4.44 -6.14
N GLU A 417 33.52 -3.76 -6.97
CA GLU A 417 32.66 -2.66 -6.52
C GLU A 417 31.68 -3.17 -5.47
N GLU A 418 31.49 -2.40 -4.37
CA GLU A 418 30.71 -2.80 -3.18
C GLU A 418 29.29 -3.25 -3.52
N LYS A 419 28.61 -2.52 -4.43
CA LYS A 419 27.23 -2.83 -4.79
C LYS A 419 27.13 -4.05 -5.69
N THR A 420 28.07 -4.22 -6.57
CA THR A 420 28.19 -5.40 -7.44
C THR A 420 28.42 -6.67 -6.60
N ASN A 421 29.36 -6.63 -5.64
CA ASN A 421 29.54 -7.73 -4.68
C ASN A 421 28.24 -8.05 -3.92
N THR A 422 27.54 -7.00 -3.44
CA THR A 422 26.26 -7.16 -2.74
C THR A 422 25.20 -7.79 -3.65
N ALA A 423 25.06 -7.34 -4.90
CA ALA A 423 24.10 -7.88 -5.86
C ALA A 423 24.38 -9.35 -6.22
N ARG A 424 25.65 -9.73 -6.34
CA ARG A 424 26.07 -11.14 -6.52
C ARG A 424 25.65 -12.00 -5.33
N ASN A 425 25.87 -11.54 -4.09
CA ASN A 425 25.41 -12.24 -2.91
C ASN A 425 23.88 -12.35 -2.84
N VAL A 426 23.16 -11.34 -3.31
CA VAL A 426 21.69 -11.38 -3.39
C VAL A 426 21.24 -12.49 -4.34
N LYS A 427 21.88 -12.60 -5.53
CA LYS A 427 21.59 -13.66 -6.50
C LYS A 427 21.89 -15.04 -5.94
N LEU A 428 23.08 -15.25 -5.38
CA LEU A 428 23.49 -16.53 -4.78
C LEU A 428 22.51 -16.99 -3.69
N ARG A 429 22.13 -16.10 -2.78
CA ARG A 429 21.12 -16.41 -1.75
C ARG A 429 19.75 -16.71 -2.35
N GLY A 430 19.37 -16.00 -3.41
CA GLY A 430 18.13 -16.21 -4.13
C GLY A 430 18.04 -17.58 -4.80
N GLN A 431 19.14 -18.06 -5.32
CA GLN A 431 19.29 -19.37 -5.94
C GLN A 431 19.41 -20.53 -4.93
N GLY A 432 19.54 -20.20 -3.63
CA GLY A 432 19.72 -21.21 -2.56
C GLY A 432 21.17 -21.63 -2.33
N GLU A 433 22.13 -20.98 -2.98
CA GLU A 433 23.56 -21.24 -2.89
C GLU A 433 24.24 -20.46 -1.74
N GLY A 434 23.54 -19.48 -1.14
CA GLY A 434 24.04 -18.68 -0.03
C GLY A 434 23.84 -19.33 1.35
N LYS A 435 24.61 -18.88 2.36
CA LYS A 435 24.54 -19.35 3.75
C LYS A 435 23.16 -19.20 4.42
N LEU A 436 22.29 -18.35 3.90
CA LEU A 436 20.92 -18.13 4.40
C LEU A 436 19.91 -18.41 3.29
N LYS A 437 19.03 -19.37 3.54
CA LYS A 437 17.97 -19.77 2.59
C LYS A 437 16.94 -18.67 2.33
N ARG A 438 16.21 -18.79 1.22
CA ARG A 438 15.02 -17.96 0.91
C ARG A 438 14.04 -17.91 2.08
N LEU A 439 13.38 -16.78 2.27
CA LEU A 439 12.27 -16.60 3.20
C LEU A 439 11.00 -17.21 2.66
#